data_151d0f5756e836dc104c9ae523ccd133
#
_entry.id   151d0f5756e836dc104c9ae523ccd133
#
_cell.length_a   1.000
_cell.length_b   1.000
_cell.length_c   1.000
_cell.angle_alpha   90.00
_cell.angle_beta   90.00
_cell.angle_gamma   90.00
#
_symmetry.space_group_name_H-M   'P 1'
#
loop_
_entity.id
_entity.type
_entity.pdbx_description
1 polymer ?
#
loop_
_entity_poly.entity_id
_entity_poly.type
_entity_poly.pdbx_seq_one_letter_code
_entity_poly.pdbx_strand_id
1 'polypeptide(L)'
;RLSGRVVEPLNNLDLEHPEEINVYEEVEPLISKIYRQNRQIRLQLEAARRQQKEFSIITENMQEGLLVIDRYTMVLSVNSSVGKLLKVNEVRTGESVYLLNRSEEFRGVVEQVLEGNHEDKILRLDGSDIQVIANPVTRENKTEGAVILLVDVTEKVEREQLRREFSANVSHELKTPLTSISGFAEI
;
A
#
# COMPACT_ATOMS: atom_id res chain seq x y z
N ARG A 1 15.61 47.09 -35.10
CA ARG A 1 16.98 46.50 -35.16
C ARG A 1 17.59 46.17 -33.79
N LEU A 2 16.94 46.51 -32.67
CA LEU A 2 17.42 46.19 -31.30
C LEU A 2 16.88 44.86 -30.74
N SER A 3 15.75 44.37 -31.25
CA SER A 3 15.11 43.17 -30.74
C SER A 3 15.88 41.87 -31.06
N GLY A 4 16.58 41.78 -32.18
CA GLY A 4 17.34 40.57 -32.55
C GLY A 4 18.60 40.33 -31.71
N ARG A 5 19.17 41.38 -31.12
CA ARG A 5 20.41 41.25 -30.31
C ARG A 5 20.18 40.75 -28.86
N VAL A 6 18.96 40.87 -28.38
CA VAL A 6 18.59 40.48 -27.02
C VAL A 6 17.83 39.15 -27.03
N VAL A 7 17.04 38.85 -28.06
CA VAL A 7 16.18 37.68 -28.14
C VAL A 7 16.93 36.42 -28.59
N GLU A 8 17.92 36.55 -29.50
CA GLU A 8 18.68 35.40 -30.00
C GLU A 8 19.55 34.74 -28.92
N PRO A 9 20.28 35.47 -28.04
CA PRO A 9 20.99 34.85 -26.92
C PRO A 9 20.07 34.24 -25.87
N LEU A 10 18.87 34.79 -25.67
CA LEU A 10 17.88 34.29 -24.71
C LEU A 10 17.20 32.99 -25.16
N ASN A 11 17.02 32.80 -26.47
CA ASN A 11 16.42 31.56 -27.00
C ASN A 11 17.39 30.35 -27.03
N ASN A 12 18.70 30.63 -26.99
CA ASN A 12 19.75 29.59 -27.00
C ASN A 12 20.41 29.38 -25.63
N LEU A 13 19.76 29.84 -24.57
CA LEU A 13 20.24 29.67 -23.19
C LEU A 13 20.31 28.20 -22.80
N ASP A 14 21.50 27.65 -22.76
CA ASP A 14 21.75 26.38 -22.07
C ASP A 14 21.75 26.63 -20.56
N LEU A 15 20.63 26.30 -19.93
CA LEU A 15 20.43 26.46 -18.48
C LEU A 15 21.23 25.47 -17.64
N GLU A 16 21.94 24.55 -18.24
CA GLU A 16 22.82 23.57 -17.55
C GLU A 16 24.26 24.06 -17.41
N HIS A 17 24.73 24.98 -18.28
CA HIS A 17 26.09 25.50 -18.28
C HIS A 17 26.14 27.04 -18.24
N PRO A 18 25.95 27.63 -17.05
CA PRO A 18 25.85 29.10 -16.87
C PRO A 18 27.11 29.88 -17.19
N GLU A 19 28.24 29.23 -17.16
CA GLU A 19 29.57 29.89 -17.26
C GLU A 19 29.90 30.32 -18.68
N GLU A 20 29.17 29.86 -19.68
CA GLU A 20 29.37 30.15 -21.11
C GLU A 20 28.47 31.30 -21.65
N ILE A 21 27.64 31.87 -20.78
CA ILE A 21 26.63 32.85 -21.22
C ILE A 21 27.16 34.28 -21.09
N ASN A 22 27.47 34.86 -22.23
CA ASN A 22 27.83 36.29 -22.33
C ASN A 22 26.54 37.14 -22.35
N VAL A 23 26.03 37.51 -21.17
CA VAL A 23 24.74 38.24 -21.02
C VAL A 23 25.01 39.67 -20.62
N TYR A 24 24.14 40.59 -21.12
CA TYR A 24 24.17 41.97 -20.70
C TYR A 24 23.95 42.08 -19.17
N GLU A 25 24.67 42.96 -18.50
CA GLU A 25 24.61 43.22 -17.04
C GLU A 25 23.19 43.37 -16.49
N GLU A 26 22.26 43.89 -17.31
CA GLU A 26 20.86 44.07 -16.93
C GLU A 26 20.05 42.76 -16.81
N VAL A 27 20.47 41.67 -17.47
CA VAL A 27 19.75 40.37 -17.51
C VAL A 27 20.36 39.36 -16.55
N GLU A 28 21.59 39.58 -16.09
CA GLU A 28 22.31 38.71 -15.19
C GLU A 28 21.56 38.41 -13.88
N PRO A 29 20.90 39.38 -13.21
CA PRO A 29 20.14 39.10 -12.00
C PRO A 29 18.93 38.15 -12.25
N LEU A 30 18.30 38.25 -13.42
CA LEU A 30 17.15 37.40 -13.80
C LEU A 30 17.63 35.99 -14.07
N ILE A 31 18.70 35.84 -14.81
CA ILE A 31 19.32 34.54 -15.10
C ILE A 31 19.77 33.86 -13.80
N SER A 32 20.44 34.56 -12.92
CA SER A 32 20.83 34.07 -11.61
C SER A 32 19.66 33.62 -10.73
N LYS A 33 18.50 34.29 -10.86
CA LYS A 33 17.26 33.89 -10.17
C LYS A 33 16.69 32.61 -10.77
N ILE A 34 16.66 32.48 -12.09
CA ILE A 34 16.20 31.28 -12.80
C ILE A 34 17.06 30.08 -12.43
N TYR A 35 18.39 30.24 -12.39
CA TYR A 35 19.30 29.19 -11.96
C TYR A 35 19.04 28.73 -10.54
N ARG A 36 18.87 29.64 -9.60
CA ARG A 36 18.57 29.31 -8.21
C ARG A 36 17.24 28.54 -8.12
N GLN A 37 16.23 28.98 -8.84
CA GLN A 37 14.93 28.28 -8.87
C GLN A 37 15.03 26.88 -9.49
N ASN A 38 15.70 26.74 -10.63
CA ASN A 38 15.93 25.44 -11.26
C ASN A 38 16.71 24.48 -10.37
N ARG A 39 17.77 24.97 -9.72
CA ARG A 39 18.53 24.18 -8.74
C ARG A 39 17.65 23.75 -7.57
N GLN A 40 16.82 24.63 -7.06
CA GLN A 40 15.91 24.29 -5.95
C GLN A 40 14.88 23.24 -6.38
N ILE A 41 14.26 23.38 -7.55
CA ILE A 41 13.32 22.40 -8.11
C ILE A 41 14.01 21.04 -8.29
N ARG A 42 15.23 21.01 -8.82
CA ARG A 42 16.00 19.79 -9.00
C ARG A 42 16.26 19.08 -7.66
N LEU A 43 16.71 19.83 -6.65
CA LEU A 43 16.93 19.29 -5.30
C LEU A 43 15.64 18.75 -4.67
N GLN A 44 14.53 19.45 -4.84
CA GLN A 44 13.22 18.97 -4.35
C GLN A 44 12.77 17.70 -5.08
N LEU A 45 12.97 17.63 -6.39
CA LEU A 45 12.63 16.45 -7.19
C LEU A 45 13.51 15.25 -6.80
N GLU A 46 14.79 15.44 -6.58
CA GLU A 46 15.71 14.38 -6.12
C GLU A 46 15.31 13.88 -4.72
N ALA A 47 14.97 14.79 -3.81
CA ALA A 47 14.51 14.41 -2.47
C ALA A 47 13.20 13.62 -2.53
N ALA A 48 12.23 14.05 -3.34
CA ALA A 48 10.96 13.34 -3.53
C ALA A 48 11.17 11.94 -4.16
N ARG A 49 12.04 11.83 -5.16
CA ARG A 49 12.39 10.54 -5.78
C ARG A 49 13.08 9.60 -4.80
N ARG A 50 13.96 10.13 -3.93
CA ARG A 50 14.61 9.33 -2.89
C ARG A 50 13.59 8.79 -1.91
N GLN A 51 12.69 9.64 -1.40
CA GLN A 51 11.60 9.23 -0.50
C GLN A 51 10.71 8.16 -1.12
N GLN A 52 10.32 8.34 -2.38
CA GLN A 52 9.52 7.35 -3.11
C GLN A 52 10.26 6.01 -3.24
N LYS A 53 11.56 6.05 -3.56
CA LYS A 53 12.39 4.84 -3.66
C LYS A 53 12.54 4.13 -2.32
N GLU A 54 12.77 4.86 -1.24
CA GLU A 54 12.86 4.31 0.12
C GLU A 54 11.54 3.63 0.53
N PHE A 55 10.41 4.29 0.27
CA PHE A 55 9.09 3.71 0.52
C PHE A 55 8.87 2.42 -0.29
N SER A 56 9.20 2.45 -1.58
CA SER A 56 9.11 1.26 -2.45
C SER A 56 9.99 0.11 -1.94
N ILE A 57 11.22 0.37 -1.52
CA ILE A 57 12.12 -0.66 -0.97
C ILE A 57 11.50 -1.28 0.28
N ILE A 58 10.94 -0.49 1.18
CA ILE A 58 10.31 -0.99 2.41
C ILE A 58 9.13 -1.89 2.05
N THR A 59 8.21 -1.41 1.24
CA THR A 59 6.97 -2.12 0.90
C THR A 59 7.24 -3.40 0.09
N GLU A 60 8.22 -3.39 -0.82
CA GLU A 60 8.58 -4.57 -1.61
C GLU A 60 9.27 -5.68 -0.79
N ASN A 61 9.87 -5.34 0.35
CA ASN A 61 10.48 -6.32 1.25
C ASN A 61 9.56 -6.80 2.38
N MET A 62 8.32 -6.30 2.46
CA MET A 62 7.32 -6.80 3.39
C MET A 62 6.80 -8.17 2.95
N GLN A 63 6.46 -9.01 3.92
CA GLN A 63 5.76 -10.29 3.66
C GLN A 63 4.27 -10.06 3.46
N GLU A 64 3.74 -9.03 4.09
CA GLU A 64 2.36 -8.59 3.98
C GLU A 64 2.11 -7.93 2.61
N GLY A 65 0.95 -8.18 2.05
CA GLY A 65 0.47 -7.51 0.85
C GLY A 65 -0.03 -6.11 1.19
N LEU A 66 0.54 -5.08 0.57
CA LEU A 66 0.06 -3.71 0.66
C LEU A 66 -0.57 -3.29 -0.65
N LEU A 67 -1.82 -2.86 -0.59
CA LEU A 67 -2.62 -2.43 -1.73
C LEU A 67 -3.30 -1.10 -1.41
N VAL A 68 -3.16 -0.13 -2.29
CA VAL A 68 -3.84 1.16 -2.20
C VAL A 68 -4.74 1.33 -3.41
N ILE A 69 -5.99 1.67 -3.18
CA ILE A 69 -6.99 1.90 -4.23
C ILE A 69 -7.60 3.29 -4.13
N ASP A 70 -8.05 3.81 -5.25
CA ASP A 70 -8.87 5.02 -5.29
C ASP A 70 -10.37 4.72 -5.05
N ARG A 71 -11.19 5.76 -5.03
CA ARG A 71 -12.65 5.63 -4.85
C ARG A 71 -13.36 4.93 -6.01
N TYR A 72 -12.69 4.75 -7.15
CA TYR A 72 -13.19 4.05 -8.33
C TYR A 72 -12.70 2.60 -8.41
N THR A 73 -12.13 2.10 -7.31
CA THR A 73 -11.59 0.74 -7.20
C THR A 73 -10.33 0.50 -8.04
N MET A 74 -9.68 1.57 -8.55
CA MET A 74 -8.45 1.43 -9.32
C MET A 74 -7.23 1.32 -8.41
N VAL A 75 -6.33 0.42 -8.72
CA VAL A 75 -5.08 0.21 -7.96
C VAL A 75 -4.14 1.39 -8.19
N LEU A 76 -3.84 2.13 -7.12
CA LEU A 76 -2.88 3.23 -7.11
C LEU A 76 -1.47 2.77 -6.77
N SER A 77 -1.35 1.83 -5.84
CA SER A 77 -0.07 1.28 -5.39
C SER A 77 -0.26 -0.15 -4.91
N VAL A 78 0.73 -0.99 -5.15
CA VAL A 78 0.72 -2.39 -4.77
C VAL A 78 2.16 -2.88 -4.63
N ASN A 79 2.43 -3.73 -3.64
CA ASN A 79 3.71 -4.43 -3.52
C ASN A 79 3.63 -5.86 -4.10
N SER A 80 4.79 -6.48 -4.31
CA SER A 80 4.89 -7.82 -4.90
C SER A 80 4.22 -8.93 -4.07
N SER A 81 4.09 -8.71 -2.76
CA SER A 81 3.48 -9.69 -1.84
C SER A 81 1.97 -9.86 -2.08
N VAL A 82 1.26 -8.84 -2.57
CA VAL A 82 -0.16 -8.96 -2.97
C VAL A 82 -0.33 -10.05 -4.02
N GLY A 83 0.52 -10.06 -5.07
CA GLY A 83 0.46 -11.06 -6.12
C GLY A 83 0.69 -12.49 -5.57
N LYS A 84 1.63 -12.65 -4.64
CA LYS A 84 1.92 -13.94 -4.00
C LYS A 84 0.77 -14.43 -3.14
N LEU A 85 0.19 -13.54 -2.31
CA LEU A 85 -0.92 -13.88 -1.39
C LEU A 85 -2.21 -14.19 -2.12
N LEU A 86 -2.53 -13.42 -3.18
CA LEU A 86 -3.72 -13.62 -4.00
C LEU A 86 -3.50 -14.57 -5.18
N LYS A 87 -2.28 -15.15 -5.32
CA LYS A 87 -1.88 -16.07 -6.40
C LYS A 87 -2.16 -15.53 -7.80
N VAL A 88 -1.96 -14.23 -7.99
CA VAL A 88 -2.07 -13.54 -9.27
C VAL A 88 -0.68 -13.31 -9.87
N ASN A 89 -0.52 -13.64 -11.14
CA ASN A 89 0.78 -13.57 -11.80
C ASN A 89 1.31 -12.14 -11.95
N GLU A 90 0.42 -11.18 -12.13
CA GLU A 90 0.80 -9.78 -12.35
C GLU A 90 -0.29 -8.85 -11.79
N VAL A 91 0.14 -7.87 -11.03
CA VAL A 91 -0.72 -6.81 -10.49
C VAL A 91 -0.22 -5.48 -11.03
N ARG A 92 -1.07 -4.76 -11.75
CA ARG A 92 -0.70 -3.48 -12.37
C ARG A 92 -1.46 -2.33 -11.72
N THR A 93 -0.75 -1.23 -11.54
CA THR A 93 -1.39 0.04 -11.20
C THR A 93 -2.28 0.51 -12.33
N GLY A 94 -3.42 1.13 -11.99
CA GLY A 94 -4.40 1.57 -12.97
C GLY A 94 -5.42 0.51 -13.42
N GLU A 95 -5.32 -0.72 -12.90
CA GLU A 95 -6.33 -1.77 -13.10
C GLU A 95 -7.32 -1.81 -11.92
N SER A 96 -8.50 -2.38 -12.15
CA SER A 96 -9.49 -2.56 -11.09
C SER A 96 -9.04 -3.61 -10.08
N VAL A 97 -9.19 -3.33 -8.80
CA VAL A 97 -8.89 -4.25 -7.69
C VAL A 97 -9.64 -5.58 -7.79
N TYR A 98 -10.80 -5.59 -8.42
CA TYR A 98 -11.60 -6.81 -8.63
C TYR A 98 -10.99 -7.79 -9.63
N LEU A 99 -9.95 -7.39 -10.38
CA LEU A 99 -9.18 -8.32 -11.21
C LEU A 99 -8.24 -9.18 -10.35
N LEU A 100 -7.87 -8.72 -9.16
CA LEU A 100 -6.98 -9.43 -8.25
C LEU A 100 -7.71 -10.56 -7.52
N ASN A 101 -8.94 -10.32 -7.11
CA ASN A 101 -9.79 -11.34 -6.49
C ASN A 101 -11.26 -11.02 -6.78
N ARG A 102 -12.00 -12.04 -7.26
CA ARG A 102 -13.41 -11.92 -7.66
C ARG A 102 -14.38 -12.50 -6.64
N SER A 103 -13.90 -12.95 -5.47
CA SER A 103 -14.77 -13.48 -4.44
C SER A 103 -15.74 -12.40 -3.93
N GLU A 104 -16.94 -12.81 -3.56
CA GLU A 104 -17.95 -11.90 -3.00
C GLU A 104 -17.47 -11.32 -1.67
N GLU A 105 -16.75 -12.11 -0.88
CA GLU A 105 -16.20 -11.68 0.41
C GLU A 105 -15.19 -10.54 0.24
N PHE A 106 -14.24 -10.68 -0.69
CA PHE A 106 -13.27 -9.63 -0.97
C PHE A 106 -13.93 -8.38 -1.53
N ARG A 107 -14.92 -8.56 -2.43
CA ARG A 107 -15.71 -7.45 -2.95
C ARG A 107 -16.41 -6.70 -1.83
N GLY A 108 -17.08 -7.43 -0.91
CA GLY A 108 -17.76 -6.84 0.23
C GLY A 108 -16.83 -5.98 1.11
N VAL A 109 -15.58 -6.42 1.35
CA VAL A 109 -14.58 -5.63 2.08
C VAL A 109 -14.25 -4.34 1.33
N VAL A 110 -14.04 -4.40 0.02
CA VAL A 110 -13.73 -3.22 -0.80
C VAL A 110 -14.90 -2.23 -0.81
N GLU A 111 -16.14 -2.70 -0.96
CA GLU A 111 -17.32 -1.85 -0.94
C GLU A 111 -17.48 -1.15 0.41
N GLN A 112 -17.39 -1.90 1.51
CA GLN A 112 -17.54 -1.35 2.87
C GLN A 112 -16.47 -0.32 3.20
N VAL A 113 -15.21 -0.56 2.82
CA VAL A 113 -14.14 0.41 3.10
C VAL A 113 -14.29 1.68 2.28
N LEU A 114 -14.81 1.61 1.05
CA LEU A 114 -15.07 2.78 0.22
C LEU A 114 -16.29 3.58 0.70
N GLU A 115 -17.24 2.95 1.42
CA GLU A 115 -18.31 3.62 2.18
C GLU A 115 -17.81 4.36 3.42
N GLY A 116 -16.54 4.15 3.80
CA GLY A 116 -15.90 4.81 4.95
C GLY A 116 -15.78 3.93 6.19
N ASN A 117 -16.12 2.65 6.12
CA ASN A 117 -16.02 1.71 7.22
C ASN A 117 -14.61 1.08 7.28
N HIS A 118 -14.13 0.83 8.50
CA HIS A 118 -12.96 -0.03 8.71
C HIS A 118 -13.40 -1.49 8.62
N GLU A 119 -12.63 -2.30 7.88
CA GLU A 119 -12.86 -3.74 7.76
C GLU A 119 -11.63 -4.53 8.22
N ASP A 120 -11.88 -5.57 9.01
CA ASP A 120 -10.86 -6.55 9.44
C ASP A 120 -11.51 -7.93 9.42
N LYS A 121 -11.21 -8.69 8.37
CA LYS A 121 -11.82 -10.02 8.13
C LYS A 121 -10.78 -11.03 7.70
N ILE A 122 -10.94 -12.26 8.16
CA ILE A 122 -10.16 -13.39 7.65
C ILE A 122 -10.97 -14.03 6.52
N LEU A 123 -10.39 -14.05 5.32
CA LEU A 123 -10.98 -14.65 4.14
C LEU A 123 -10.21 -15.92 3.76
N ARG A 124 -10.94 -16.97 3.37
CA ARG A 124 -10.34 -18.18 2.83
C ARG A 124 -10.13 -18.01 1.33
N LEU A 125 -8.90 -17.67 0.93
CA LEU A 125 -8.53 -17.40 -0.44
C LEU A 125 -7.56 -18.48 -0.94
N ASP A 126 -7.98 -19.24 -1.96
CA ASP A 126 -7.16 -20.30 -2.60
C ASP A 126 -6.49 -21.27 -1.63
N GLY A 127 -7.19 -21.61 -0.55
CA GLY A 127 -6.72 -22.56 0.45
C GLY A 127 -5.87 -21.97 1.59
N SER A 128 -5.59 -20.68 1.56
CA SER A 128 -4.93 -19.94 2.63
C SER A 128 -5.90 -19.05 3.39
N ASP A 129 -5.68 -18.85 4.67
CA ASP A 129 -6.45 -17.92 5.50
C ASP A 129 -5.73 -16.57 5.49
N ILE A 130 -6.30 -15.61 4.75
CA ILE A 130 -5.76 -14.26 4.58
C ILE A 130 -6.57 -13.28 5.40
N GLN A 131 -5.93 -12.63 6.37
CA GLN A 131 -6.52 -11.50 7.06
C GLN A 131 -6.44 -10.27 6.16
N VAL A 132 -7.59 -9.70 5.86
CA VAL A 132 -7.75 -8.48 5.04
C VAL A 132 -8.12 -7.35 5.98
N ILE A 133 -7.21 -6.40 6.17
CA ILE A 133 -7.41 -5.20 6.99
C ILE A 133 -7.52 -4.02 6.04
N ALA A 134 -8.70 -3.41 5.97
CA ALA A 134 -8.97 -2.32 5.05
C ALA A 134 -9.35 -1.05 5.80
N ASN A 135 -8.63 0.04 5.52
CA ASN A 135 -8.85 1.34 6.14
C ASN A 135 -9.20 2.36 5.06
N PRO A 136 -10.28 3.16 5.24
CA PRO A 136 -10.62 4.22 4.32
C PRO A 136 -9.60 5.37 4.40
N VAL A 137 -9.25 5.91 3.25
CA VAL A 137 -8.50 7.16 3.14
C VAL A 137 -9.50 8.28 2.94
N THR A 138 -9.66 9.12 3.98
CA THR A 138 -10.63 10.21 3.96
C THR A 138 -9.95 11.56 3.87
N ARG A 139 -10.51 12.45 3.08
CA ARG A 139 -10.13 13.85 2.98
C ARG A 139 -11.39 14.71 2.96
N GLU A 140 -11.43 15.75 3.78
CA GLU A 140 -12.58 16.66 3.88
C GLU A 140 -13.93 15.92 4.06
N ASN A 141 -13.95 14.89 4.93
CA ASN A 141 -15.11 14.02 5.19
C ASN A 141 -15.60 13.20 3.98
N LYS A 142 -14.78 13.04 2.93
CA LYS A 142 -15.09 12.16 1.80
C LYS A 142 -14.05 11.06 1.68
N THR A 143 -14.50 9.85 1.40
CA THR A 143 -13.60 8.74 1.13
C THR A 143 -13.00 8.91 -0.28
N GLU A 144 -11.68 9.07 -0.35
CA GLU A 144 -10.92 9.21 -1.61
C GLU A 144 -10.38 7.87 -2.10
N GLY A 145 -10.34 6.86 -1.22
CA GLY A 145 -9.82 5.54 -1.52
C GLY A 145 -9.66 4.69 -0.27
N ALA A 146 -8.86 3.66 -0.36
CA ALA A 146 -8.57 2.77 0.76
C ALA A 146 -7.15 2.24 0.73
N VAL A 147 -6.63 1.94 1.92
CA VAL A 147 -5.41 1.14 2.12
C VAL A 147 -5.84 -0.23 2.62
N ILE A 148 -5.42 -1.27 1.93
CA ILE A 148 -5.74 -2.66 2.24
C ILE A 148 -4.45 -3.41 2.52
N LEU A 149 -4.38 -4.04 3.68
CA LEU A 149 -3.28 -4.89 4.11
C LEU A 149 -3.75 -6.34 4.07
N LEU A 150 -2.96 -7.21 3.47
CA LEU A 150 -3.19 -8.65 3.36
C LEU A 150 -2.13 -9.37 4.20
N VAL A 151 -2.54 -10.19 5.15
CA VAL A 151 -1.65 -10.93 6.03
C VAL A 151 -2.01 -12.41 5.97
N ASP A 152 -1.04 -13.28 5.66
CA ASP A 152 -1.24 -14.72 5.76
C ASP A 152 -1.26 -15.13 7.24
N VAL A 153 -2.42 -15.61 7.66
CA VAL A 153 -2.66 -16.06 9.04
C VAL A 153 -2.95 -17.56 9.11
N THR A 154 -2.68 -18.31 8.05
CA THR A 154 -2.99 -19.73 7.92
C THR A 154 -2.42 -20.52 9.10
N GLU A 155 -1.12 -20.40 9.38
CA GLU A 155 -0.49 -21.09 10.52
C GLU A 155 -1.09 -20.68 11.87
N LYS A 156 -1.48 -19.43 12.02
CA LYS A 156 -2.09 -18.93 13.26
C LYS A 156 -3.47 -19.56 13.46
N VAL A 157 -4.29 -19.57 12.42
CA VAL A 157 -5.63 -20.16 12.45
C VAL A 157 -5.56 -21.67 12.73
N GLU A 158 -4.69 -22.39 12.02
CA GLU A 158 -4.48 -23.83 12.22
C GLU A 158 -4.03 -24.14 13.66
N ARG A 159 -3.09 -23.38 14.18
CA ARG A 159 -2.59 -23.53 15.56
C ARG A 159 -3.66 -23.27 16.61
N GLU A 160 -4.50 -22.27 16.39
CA GLU A 160 -5.63 -22.00 17.27
C GLU A 160 -6.69 -23.08 17.21
N GLN A 161 -6.94 -23.64 16.03
CA GLN A 161 -7.88 -24.75 15.86
C GLN A 161 -7.39 -26.01 16.58
N LEU A 162 -6.14 -26.39 16.37
CA LEU A 162 -5.52 -27.52 17.08
C LEU A 162 -5.58 -27.36 18.61
N ARG A 163 -5.34 -26.14 19.10
CA ARG A 163 -5.44 -25.83 20.53
C ARG A 163 -6.87 -26.01 21.08
N ARG A 164 -7.87 -25.58 20.30
CA ARG A 164 -9.28 -25.73 20.67
C ARG A 164 -9.69 -27.20 20.68
N GLU A 165 -9.32 -27.95 19.65
CA GLU A 165 -9.59 -29.40 19.56
C GLU A 165 -8.92 -30.16 20.70
N PHE A 166 -7.64 -29.86 20.99
CA PHE A 166 -6.93 -30.47 22.13
C PHE A 166 -7.65 -30.18 23.46
N SER A 167 -8.01 -28.90 23.72
CA SER A 167 -8.70 -28.53 24.95
C SER A 167 -10.07 -29.21 25.09
N ALA A 168 -10.81 -29.30 23.98
CA ALA A 168 -12.10 -30.00 23.97
C ALA A 168 -11.95 -31.51 24.25
N ASN A 169 -10.98 -32.15 23.60
CA ASN A 169 -10.72 -33.58 23.78
C ASN A 169 -10.27 -33.90 25.21
N VAL A 170 -9.31 -33.11 25.76
CA VAL A 170 -8.87 -33.28 27.16
C VAL A 170 -10.02 -33.09 28.13
N SER A 171 -10.88 -32.06 27.91
CA SER A 171 -12.04 -31.83 28.77
C SER A 171 -13.03 -32.98 28.71
N HIS A 172 -13.25 -33.58 27.54
CA HIS A 172 -14.13 -34.73 27.37
C HIS A 172 -13.55 -36.00 28.01
N GLU A 173 -12.26 -36.24 27.81
CA GLU A 173 -11.55 -37.39 28.35
C GLU A 173 -11.42 -37.36 29.90
N LEU A 174 -11.32 -36.16 30.50
CA LEU A 174 -11.30 -35.97 31.93
C LEU A 174 -12.69 -36.07 32.58
N LYS A 175 -13.74 -35.68 31.87
CA LYS A 175 -15.11 -35.71 32.39
C LYS A 175 -15.60 -37.17 32.64
N THR A 176 -15.23 -38.11 31.79
CA THR A 176 -15.64 -39.50 31.87
C THR A 176 -15.17 -40.17 33.18
N PRO A 177 -13.86 -40.19 33.56
CA PRO A 177 -13.43 -40.79 34.81
C PRO A 177 -13.91 -39.98 36.05
N LEU A 178 -14.03 -38.65 35.96
CA LEU A 178 -14.56 -37.85 37.09
C LEU A 178 -16.02 -38.19 37.39
N THR A 179 -16.84 -38.41 36.37
CA THR A 179 -18.23 -38.80 36.56
C THR A 179 -18.31 -40.22 37.19
N SER A 180 -17.40 -41.13 36.78
CA SER A 180 -17.32 -42.45 37.39
C SER A 180 -16.89 -42.41 38.86
N ILE A 181 -15.93 -41.60 39.22
CA ILE A 181 -15.46 -41.42 40.60
C ILE A 181 -16.55 -40.79 41.47
N SER A 182 -17.25 -39.77 40.99
CA SER A 182 -18.37 -39.15 41.74
C SER A 182 -19.52 -40.10 41.97
N GLY A 183 -19.82 -41.02 41.01
CA GLY A 183 -20.83 -42.05 41.19
C GLY A 183 -20.48 -43.12 42.19
N PHE A 184 -19.19 -43.37 42.49
CA PHE A 184 -18.72 -44.26 43.53
C PHE A 184 -18.62 -43.61 44.91
N ALA A 185 -18.62 -42.27 44.99
CA ALA A 185 -18.52 -41.54 46.25
C ALA A 185 -19.87 -41.27 46.93
N GLU A 186 -20.98 -41.60 46.28
CA GLU A 186 -22.37 -41.46 46.80
C GLU A 186 -22.96 -42.79 47.32
N ILE A 187 -22.14 -43.81 47.44
CA ILE A 187 -22.51 -45.10 48.09
C ILE A 187 -21.78 -45.20 49.42
#